data_20d46e59df9560da8f8359f13fe3fa22
#
_entry.id   20d46e59df9560da8f8359f13fe3fa22
#
_cell.length_a   1.000
_cell.length_b   1.000
_cell.length_c   1.000
_cell.angle_alpha   90.00
_cell.angle_beta   90.00
_cell.angle_gamma   90.00
#
_symmetry.space_group_name_H-M   'P 1'
#
loop_
_entity.id
_entity.type
_entity.pdbx_description
1 polymer ?
#
loop_
_entity_poly.entity_id
_entity_poly.type
_entity_poly.pdbx_seq_one_letter_code
_entity_poly.pdbx_strand_id
1 'polypeptide(L)'
;EEKKIFLLASANKERLELYSYLIRKHVFQATIYTSSDGTDALFKIENDPPHVLIIDSELNRANALDLASTIVKKSNYPNFGIIIVADIPDKEHFVDEVVIGKVQFFTDHKDEFKFSQCLMKGLNFFSQSLDSQYHLKFLAKNDVLFSEGDQATCAYIVKKGELMALRGVEDSKILLGKIYEGEFVGEMAHLNGEPRSATIQAATDCELIEIPFGTLDLVLFSKPAWSKALVMTLSKRLK
;
A
#
# COMPACT_ATOMS: atom_id res chain seq x y z
N GLU A 1 19.03 5.22 16.45
CA GLU A 1 17.71 4.68 16.01
C GLU A 1 16.72 5.84 15.98
N GLU A 2 16.00 5.96 14.89
CA GLU A 2 15.10 7.07 14.63
C GLU A 2 13.79 6.89 15.42
N LYS A 3 13.40 7.94 16.15
CA LYS A 3 12.22 7.97 17.00
C LYS A 3 10.95 7.93 16.15
N LYS A 4 10.06 6.97 16.34
CA LYS A 4 8.83 6.86 15.57
C LYS A 4 7.70 7.67 16.19
N ILE A 5 7.08 8.55 15.41
CA ILE A 5 6.02 9.47 15.83
C ILE A 5 4.66 8.92 15.41
N PHE A 6 3.73 8.88 16.35
CA PHE A 6 2.34 8.46 16.14
C PHE A 6 1.40 9.58 16.56
N LEU A 7 0.34 9.78 15.78
CA LEU A 7 -0.76 10.65 16.15
C LEU A 7 -2.04 9.81 16.32
N LEU A 8 -2.62 9.83 17.50
CA LEU A 8 -3.90 9.20 17.81
C LEU A 8 -4.99 10.26 17.87
N ALA A 9 -5.95 10.20 16.96
CA ALA A 9 -7.09 11.09 16.88
C ALA A 9 -8.36 10.34 17.32
N SER A 10 -8.81 10.54 18.58
CA SER A 10 -10.01 9.95 19.18
C SER A 10 -10.54 10.81 20.30
N ALA A 11 -11.86 10.92 20.42
CA ALA A 11 -12.53 11.53 21.58
C ALA A 11 -12.69 10.53 22.74
N ASN A 12 -12.51 9.24 22.49
CA ASN A 12 -12.63 8.18 23.50
C ASN A 12 -11.31 7.97 24.23
N LYS A 13 -11.27 8.32 25.51
CA LYS A 13 -10.06 8.21 26.34
C LYS A 13 -9.59 6.77 26.53
N GLU A 14 -10.50 5.82 26.70
CA GLU A 14 -10.16 4.41 26.89
C GLU A 14 -9.47 3.85 25.65
N ARG A 15 -9.94 4.21 24.44
CA ARG A 15 -9.30 3.84 23.18
C ARG A 15 -7.93 4.50 23.01
N LEU A 16 -7.78 5.76 23.39
CA LEU A 16 -6.47 6.43 23.37
C LEU A 16 -5.45 5.72 24.26
N GLU A 17 -5.86 5.31 25.47
CA GLU A 17 -5.01 4.55 26.39
C GLU A 17 -4.67 3.17 25.84
N LEU A 18 -5.66 2.43 25.32
CA LEU A 18 -5.47 1.12 24.72
C LEU A 18 -4.49 1.16 23.53
N TYR A 19 -4.73 2.04 22.58
CA TYR A 19 -3.86 2.14 21.40
C TYR A 19 -2.47 2.66 21.74
N SER A 20 -2.36 3.57 22.70
CA SER A 20 -1.06 4.01 23.20
C SER A 20 -0.27 2.87 23.84
N TYR A 21 -0.94 2.02 24.62
CA TYR A 21 -0.32 0.83 25.20
C TYR A 21 0.13 -0.15 24.10
N LEU A 22 -0.73 -0.46 23.13
CA LEU A 22 -0.43 -1.38 22.05
C LEU A 22 0.72 -0.87 21.17
N ILE A 23 0.77 0.43 20.87
CA ILE A 23 1.89 1.01 20.11
C ILE A 23 3.20 0.81 20.87
N ARG A 24 3.25 1.16 22.16
CA ARG A 24 4.47 1.01 22.99
C ARG A 24 4.90 -0.45 23.15
N LYS A 25 3.94 -1.39 23.13
CA LYS A 25 4.22 -2.82 23.19
C LYS A 25 4.91 -3.35 21.94
N HIS A 26 4.54 -2.82 20.76
CA HIS A 26 5.00 -3.32 19.47
C HIS A 26 6.07 -2.45 18.80
N VAL A 27 6.25 -1.20 19.24
CA VAL A 27 7.20 -0.27 18.62
C VAL A 27 8.16 0.27 19.67
N PHE A 28 9.43 0.00 19.44
CA PHE A 28 10.49 0.53 20.30
C PHE A 28 10.68 2.04 20.04
N GLN A 29 10.81 2.85 21.10
CA GLN A 29 10.99 4.32 21.06
C GLN A 29 9.84 5.09 20.36
N ALA A 30 8.59 4.69 20.60
CA ALA A 30 7.42 5.41 20.10
C ALA A 30 7.18 6.73 20.84
N THR A 31 7.02 7.82 20.09
CA THR A 31 6.44 9.09 20.56
C THR A 31 5.00 9.15 20.14
N ILE A 32 4.08 9.40 21.07
CA ILE A 32 2.65 9.36 20.79
C ILE A 32 2.06 10.73 21.14
N TYR A 33 1.49 11.39 20.13
CA TYR A 33 0.63 12.55 20.29
C TYR A 33 -0.82 12.12 20.21
N THR A 34 -1.69 12.85 20.92
CA THR A 34 -3.13 12.58 20.93
C THR A 34 -3.89 13.82 20.50
N SER A 35 -5.05 13.63 19.86
CA SER A 35 -6.00 14.67 19.52
C SER A 35 -7.41 14.20 19.78
N SER A 36 -8.29 15.07 20.27
CA SER A 36 -9.72 14.76 20.48
C SER A 36 -10.62 15.25 19.34
N ASP A 37 -10.09 16.05 18.41
CA ASP A 37 -10.85 16.57 17.28
C ASP A 37 -10.02 16.69 15.98
N GLY A 38 -10.72 16.77 14.84
CA GLY A 38 -10.11 16.79 13.53
C GLY A 38 -9.27 18.04 13.26
N THR A 39 -9.61 19.19 13.81
CA THR A 39 -8.88 20.44 13.59
C THR A 39 -7.51 20.42 14.28
N ASP A 40 -7.50 19.97 15.55
CA ASP A 40 -6.25 19.79 16.31
C ASP A 40 -5.36 18.70 15.68
N ALA A 41 -5.99 17.64 15.13
CA ALA A 41 -5.24 16.61 14.41
C ALA A 41 -4.55 17.17 13.16
N LEU A 42 -5.25 17.96 12.34
CA LEU A 42 -4.67 18.62 11.15
C LEU A 42 -3.55 19.59 11.53
N PHE A 43 -3.75 20.39 12.57
CA PHE A 43 -2.71 21.30 13.07
C PHE A 43 -1.43 20.56 13.48
N LYS A 44 -1.57 19.42 14.17
CA LYS A 44 -0.42 18.59 14.58
C LYS A 44 0.29 17.98 13.37
N ILE A 45 -0.46 17.48 12.38
CA ILE A 45 0.11 16.93 11.15
C ILE A 45 0.91 17.99 10.38
N GLU A 46 0.43 19.24 10.34
CA GLU A 46 1.10 20.33 9.63
C GLU A 46 2.41 20.78 10.32
N ASN A 47 2.49 20.67 11.64
CA ASN A 47 3.66 21.13 12.40
C ASN A 47 4.68 20.02 12.68
N ASP A 48 4.22 18.80 12.95
CA ASP A 48 5.07 17.64 13.27
C ASP A 48 4.45 16.38 12.68
N PRO A 49 4.67 16.11 11.38
CA PRO A 49 4.05 14.99 10.67
C PRO A 49 4.33 13.65 11.34
N PRO A 50 3.31 12.83 11.60
CA PRO A 50 3.52 11.52 12.17
C PRO A 50 4.06 10.52 11.13
N HIS A 51 4.64 9.41 11.59
CA HIS A 51 4.93 8.25 10.77
C HIS A 51 3.66 7.44 10.50
N VAL A 52 2.77 7.38 11.49
CA VAL A 52 1.44 6.75 11.39
C VAL A 52 0.40 7.60 12.12
N LEU A 53 -0.68 7.90 11.40
CA LEU A 53 -1.88 8.52 11.93
C LEU A 53 -2.94 7.45 12.19
N ILE A 54 -3.51 7.43 13.39
CA ILE A 54 -4.63 6.55 13.74
C ILE A 54 -5.84 7.43 14.01
N ILE A 55 -6.91 7.25 13.22
CA ILE A 55 -8.14 8.04 13.30
C ILE A 55 -9.26 7.11 13.75
N ASP A 56 -9.84 7.41 14.89
CA ASP A 56 -11.01 6.71 15.44
C ASP A 56 -12.31 7.28 14.86
N SER A 57 -13.30 6.42 14.64
CA SER A 57 -14.66 6.82 14.31
C SER A 57 -15.29 7.74 15.36
N GLU A 58 -14.89 7.61 16.62
CA GLU A 58 -15.29 8.50 17.72
C GLU A 58 -14.37 9.73 17.79
N LEU A 59 -14.47 10.62 16.82
CA LEU A 59 -13.74 11.88 16.75
C LEU A 59 -14.72 13.06 16.86
N ASN A 60 -14.39 14.06 17.68
CA ASN A 60 -15.21 15.27 17.78
C ASN A 60 -15.05 16.14 16.52
N ARG A 61 -16.13 16.80 16.11
CA ARG A 61 -16.17 17.82 15.06
C ARG A 61 -15.69 17.37 13.68
N ALA A 62 -15.44 16.09 13.46
CA ALA A 62 -15.08 15.56 12.16
C ALA A 62 -15.48 14.07 12.06
N ASN A 63 -15.86 13.64 10.88
CA ASN A 63 -15.96 12.23 10.57
C ASN A 63 -14.55 11.69 10.24
N ALA A 64 -14.21 10.51 10.70
CA ALA A 64 -12.89 9.90 10.46
C ALA A 64 -12.58 9.72 8.97
N LEU A 65 -13.59 9.34 8.17
CA LEU A 65 -13.45 9.16 6.72
C LEU A 65 -13.25 10.50 6.00
N ASP A 66 -13.97 11.56 6.42
CA ASP A 66 -13.82 12.90 5.85
C ASP A 66 -12.45 13.50 6.16
N LEU A 67 -11.95 13.29 7.38
CA LEU A 67 -10.62 13.70 7.78
C LEU A 67 -9.55 12.96 6.97
N ALA A 68 -9.66 11.63 6.85
CA ALA A 68 -8.75 10.82 6.04
C ALA A 68 -8.78 11.24 4.56
N SER A 69 -9.98 11.48 3.99
CA SER A 69 -10.15 11.95 2.61
C SER A 69 -9.49 13.31 2.39
N THR A 70 -9.63 14.22 3.36
CA THR A 70 -8.99 15.55 3.31
C THR A 70 -7.47 15.42 3.29
N ILE A 71 -6.92 14.54 4.13
CA ILE A 71 -5.48 14.31 4.23
C ILE A 71 -4.94 13.65 2.96
N VAL A 72 -5.63 12.63 2.44
CA VAL A 72 -5.22 11.90 1.24
C VAL A 72 -5.20 12.80 0.00
N LYS A 73 -6.19 13.69 -0.14
CA LYS A 73 -6.30 14.63 -1.28
C LYS A 73 -5.28 15.78 -1.26
N LYS A 74 -4.75 16.12 -0.11
CA LYS A 74 -3.75 17.20 0.01
C LYS A 74 -2.35 16.67 -0.35
N SER A 75 -1.85 17.04 -1.52
CA SER A 75 -0.50 16.66 -2.01
C SER A 75 0.66 17.25 -1.17
N ASN A 76 0.38 18.23 -0.31
CA ASN A 76 1.39 18.92 0.49
C ASN A 76 1.73 18.20 1.81
N TYR A 77 0.98 17.17 2.19
CA TYR A 77 1.33 16.40 3.38
C TYR A 77 2.41 15.36 3.08
N PRO A 78 3.36 15.16 3.99
CA PRO A 78 4.33 14.07 3.88
C PRO A 78 3.61 12.72 3.77
N ASN A 79 4.29 11.75 3.19
CA ASN A 79 3.78 10.38 3.14
C ASN A 79 3.86 9.74 4.52
N PHE A 80 2.72 9.40 5.11
CA PHE A 80 2.61 8.64 6.36
C PHE A 80 1.47 7.62 6.26
N GLY A 81 1.55 6.54 7.04
CA GLY A 81 0.51 5.53 7.11
C GLY A 81 -0.73 6.06 7.83
N ILE A 82 -1.91 5.67 7.40
CA ILE A 82 -3.20 6.04 8.01
C ILE A 82 -3.92 4.75 8.43
N ILE A 83 -4.31 4.67 9.70
CA ILE A 83 -5.15 3.59 10.22
C ILE A 83 -6.50 4.20 10.61
N ILE A 84 -7.56 3.78 9.93
CA ILE A 84 -8.94 4.19 10.23
C ILE A 84 -9.57 3.11 11.10
N VAL A 85 -9.97 3.50 12.30
CA VAL A 85 -10.65 2.63 13.25
C VAL A 85 -12.14 2.81 13.05
N ALA A 86 -12.81 1.82 12.47
CA ALA A 86 -14.24 1.86 12.16
C ALA A 86 -14.83 0.44 12.16
N ASP A 87 -16.10 0.33 12.58
CA ASP A 87 -16.78 -0.98 12.64
C ASP A 87 -17.00 -1.61 11.26
N ILE A 88 -17.13 -0.79 10.22
CA ILE A 88 -17.31 -1.23 8.83
C ILE A 88 -16.24 -0.57 7.97
N PRO A 89 -15.42 -1.35 7.26
CA PRO A 89 -14.44 -0.78 6.34
C PRO A 89 -15.15 -0.19 5.11
N ASP A 90 -14.93 1.08 4.85
CA ASP A 90 -15.37 1.71 3.61
C ASP A 90 -14.36 1.40 2.50
N LYS A 91 -14.64 0.32 1.76
CA LYS A 91 -13.75 -0.17 0.70
C LYS A 91 -13.82 0.64 -0.60
N GLU A 92 -14.84 1.49 -0.75
CA GLU A 92 -15.04 2.24 -2.00
C GLU A 92 -14.27 3.57 -2.03
N HIS A 93 -14.03 4.19 -0.86
CA HIS A 93 -13.43 5.53 -0.80
C HIS A 93 -11.90 5.57 -0.86
N PHE A 94 -11.20 4.48 -0.55
CA PHE A 94 -9.73 4.45 -0.41
C PHE A 94 -9.10 3.24 -1.11
N VAL A 95 -9.65 2.81 -2.24
CA VAL A 95 -9.19 1.60 -2.94
C VAL A 95 -7.70 1.67 -3.26
N ASP A 96 -7.26 2.76 -3.87
CA ASP A 96 -5.87 2.95 -4.27
C ASP A 96 -4.94 3.01 -3.05
N GLU A 97 -5.34 3.76 -2.01
CA GLU A 97 -4.56 3.96 -0.79
C GLU A 97 -4.46 2.69 0.05
N VAL A 98 -5.49 1.85 0.03
CA VAL A 98 -5.46 0.53 0.69
C VAL A 98 -4.53 -0.42 -0.06
N VAL A 99 -4.58 -0.43 -1.39
CA VAL A 99 -3.72 -1.28 -2.24
C VAL A 99 -2.24 -0.95 -2.01
N ILE A 100 -1.87 0.33 -2.00
CA ILE A 100 -0.48 0.76 -1.77
C ILE A 100 -0.07 0.72 -0.29
N GLY A 101 -0.97 0.37 0.62
CA GLY A 101 -0.70 0.27 2.05
C GLY A 101 -0.71 1.60 2.81
N LYS A 102 -1.08 2.72 2.17
CA LYS A 102 -1.21 4.04 2.80
C LYS A 102 -2.34 4.08 3.83
N VAL A 103 -3.51 3.53 3.48
CA VAL A 103 -4.67 3.44 4.36
C VAL A 103 -4.91 2.00 4.78
N GLN A 104 -5.16 1.80 6.07
CA GLN A 104 -5.55 0.52 6.67
C GLN A 104 -6.87 0.71 7.42
N PHE A 105 -7.75 -0.29 7.39
CA PHE A 105 -8.94 -0.32 8.23
C PHE A 105 -8.74 -1.29 9.38
N PHE A 106 -8.96 -0.82 10.59
CA PHE A 106 -8.96 -1.61 11.81
C PHE A 106 -10.38 -1.69 12.35
N THR A 107 -11.02 -2.86 12.19
CA THR A 107 -12.45 -3.06 12.46
C THR A 107 -12.76 -3.81 13.74
N ASP A 108 -11.78 -4.48 14.33
CA ASP A 108 -11.95 -5.23 15.57
C ASP A 108 -11.11 -4.63 16.70
N HIS A 109 -11.71 -3.75 17.47
CA HIS A 109 -11.07 -2.98 18.54
C HIS A 109 -10.36 -3.82 19.60
N LYS A 110 -10.63 -5.12 19.70
CA LYS A 110 -10.08 -6.03 20.70
C LYS A 110 -9.00 -6.94 20.15
N ASP A 111 -8.85 -7.02 18.83
CA ASP A 111 -7.86 -7.90 18.18
C ASP A 111 -6.49 -7.20 18.10
N GLU A 112 -5.68 -7.43 19.14
CA GLU A 112 -4.31 -6.90 19.23
C GLU A 112 -3.44 -7.33 18.04
N PHE A 113 -3.61 -8.56 17.54
CA PHE A 113 -2.83 -9.06 16.41
C PHE A 113 -3.15 -8.29 15.11
N LYS A 114 -4.44 -8.06 14.83
CA LYS A 114 -4.85 -7.23 13.68
C LYS A 114 -4.37 -5.79 13.83
N PHE A 115 -4.45 -5.22 15.04
CA PHE A 115 -3.91 -3.89 15.29
C PHE A 115 -2.42 -3.82 14.96
N SER A 116 -1.62 -4.77 15.47
CA SER A 116 -0.19 -4.81 15.20
C SER A 116 0.12 -4.97 13.70
N GLN A 117 -0.67 -5.75 12.96
CA GLN A 117 -0.54 -5.85 11.50
C GLN A 117 -0.80 -4.51 10.80
N CYS A 118 -1.87 -3.79 11.16
CA CYS A 118 -2.15 -2.46 10.61
C CYS A 118 -1.02 -1.47 10.93
N LEU A 119 -0.52 -1.50 12.17
CA LEU A 119 0.57 -0.65 12.64
C LEU A 119 1.84 -0.87 11.82
N MET A 120 2.24 -2.15 11.62
CA MET A 120 3.43 -2.48 10.84
C MET A 120 3.29 -2.11 9.37
N LYS A 121 2.10 -2.29 8.78
CA LYS A 121 1.84 -1.84 7.40
C LYS A 121 1.95 -0.32 7.26
N GLY A 122 1.40 0.45 8.20
CA GLY A 122 1.50 1.90 8.18
C GLY A 122 2.94 2.39 8.33
N LEU A 123 3.74 1.77 9.21
CA LEU A 123 5.17 2.08 9.36
C LEU A 123 5.98 1.70 8.12
N ASN A 124 5.68 0.55 7.52
CA ASN A 124 6.34 0.12 6.29
C ASN A 124 6.02 1.08 5.13
N PHE A 125 4.78 1.54 5.00
CA PHE A 125 4.41 2.56 4.03
C PHE A 125 5.24 3.83 4.21
N PHE A 126 5.37 4.35 5.44
CA PHE A 126 6.21 5.51 5.73
C PHE A 126 7.67 5.28 5.33
N SER A 127 8.27 4.16 5.74
CA SER A 127 9.67 3.84 5.42
C SER A 127 9.91 3.72 3.92
N GLN A 128 8.97 3.14 3.18
CA GLN A 128 9.04 3.03 1.72
C GLN A 128 8.89 4.37 1.02
N SER A 129 8.09 5.28 1.57
CA SER A 129 7.89 6.60 0.98
C SER A 129 9.12 7.51 1.08
N LEU A 130 10.05 7.20 1.98
CA LEU A 130 11.36 7.87 2.04
C LEU A 130 12.31 7.39 0.93
N ASP A 131 12.17 6.13 0.49
CA ASP A 131 13.07 5.49 -0.48
C ASP A 131 12.44 5.25 -1.86
N SER A 132 11.12 5.24 -1.98
CA SER A 132 10.43 4.89 -3.21
C SER A 132 9.29 5.86 -3.54
N GLN A 133 9.57 6.72 -4.51
CA GLN A 133 8.50 7.39 -5.24
C GLN A 133 7.75 6.33 -6.04
N TYR A 134 6.49 6.06 -5.71
CA TYR A 134 5.61 5.32 -6.60
C TYR A 134 5.47 6.12 -7.89
N HIS A 135 5.96 5.57 -8.98
CA HIS A 135 5.83 6.21 -10.27
C HIS A 135 4.53 5.74 -10.91
N LEU A 136 3.64 6.68 -11.22
CA LEU A 136 2.54 6.41 -12.13
C LEU A 136 3.12 6.32 -13.54
N LYS A 137 2.79 5.24 -14.24
CA LYS A 137 3.16 5.03 -15.63
C LYS A 137 1.90 5.02 -16.48
N PHE A 138 1.89 5.84 -17.51
CA PHE A 138 0.79 5.95 -18.46
C PHE A 138 1.20 5.29 -19.75
N LEU A 139 0.29 4.50 -20.33
CA LEU A 139 0.46 3.85 -21.63
C LEU A 139 -0.74 4.19 -22.50
N ALA A 140 -0.49 4.59 -23.73
CA ALA A 140 -1.51 4.64 -24.76
C ALA A 140 -1.84 3.23 -25.26
N LYS A 141 -3.02 3.05 -25.82
CA LYS A 141 -3.40 1.79 -26.48
C LYS A 141 -2.33 1.37 -27.49
N ASN A 142 -1.94 0.11 -27.45
CA ASN A 142 -0.88 -0.56 -28.23
C ASN A 142 0.56 -0.24 -27.78
N ASP A 143 0.80 0.61 -26.79
CA ASP A 143 2.13 0.78 -26.22
C ASP A 143 2.61 -0.52 -25.57
N VAL A 144 3.90 -0.80 -25.68
CA VAL A 144 4.55 -1.94 -25.03
C VAL A 144 5.10 -1.47 -23.68
N LEU A 145 4.67 -2.13 -22.60
CA LEU A 145 5.18 -1.88 -21.25
C LEU A 145 6.61 -2.41 -21.09
N PHE A 146 6.83 -3.65 -21.49
CA PHE A 146 8.13 -4.34 -21.58
C PHE A 146 8.02 -5.54 -22.52
N SER A 147 9.15 -6.02 -23.01
CA SER A 147 9.24 -7.15 -23.94
C SER A 147 9.70 -8.44 -23.25
N GLU A 148 9.32 -9.57 -23.82
CA GLU A 148 9.85 -10.88 -23.43
C GLU A 148 11.37 -10.88 -23.48
N GLY A 149 12.04 -11.38 -22.42
CA GLY A 149 13.49 -11.41 -22.29
C GLY A 149 14.13 -10.16 -21.67
N ASP A 150 13.39 -9.06 -21.48
CA ASP A 150 13.92 -7.86 -20.85
C ASP A 150 14.33 -8.14 -19.39
N GLN A 151 15.38 -7.45 -18.93
CA GLN A 151 15.74 -7.45 -17.52
C GLN A 151 14.68 -6.66 -16.72
N ALA A 152 14.35 -7.16 -15.54
CA ALA A 152 13.28 -6.60 -14.72
C ALA A 152 13.81 -6.04 -13.41
N THR A 153 13.36 -4.83 -13.05
CA THR A 153 13.67 -4.14 -11.79
C THR A 153 12.43 -3.79 -10.98
N CYS A 154 11.24 -3.91 -11.59
CA CYS A 154 9.96 -3.53 -11.01
C CYS A 154 8.83 -4.44 -11.50
N ALA A 155 7.73 -4.47 -10.75
CA ALA A 155 6.43 -4.97 -11.15
C ALA A 155 5.44 -3.81 -11.24
N TYR A 156 4.24 -4.08 -11.75
CA TYR A 156 3.20 -3.06 -11.89
C TYR A 156 1.87 -3.58 -11.35
N ILE A 157 1.00 -2.65 -10.90
CA ILE A 157 -0.43 -2.90 -10.68
C ILE A 157 -1.20 -2.10 -11.72
N VAL A 158 -2.17 -2.71 -12.36
CA VAL A 158 -3.10 -2.03 -13.27
C VAL A 158 -4.07 -1.21 -12.43
N LYS A 159 -3.94 0.13 -12.45
CA LYS A 159 -4.85 1.04 -11.75
C LYS A 159 -6.08 1.34 -12.60
N LYS A 160 -5.90 1.41 -13.93
CA LYS A 160 -6.97 1.63 -14.91
C LYS A 160 -6.57 1.06 -16.27
N GLY A 161 -7.54 0.49 -16.99
CA GLY A 161 -7.34 -0.05 -18.32
C GLY A 161 -7.13 -1.55 -18.35
N GLU A 162 -6.68 -2.07 -19.48
CA GLU A 162 -6.49 -3.49 -19.75
C GLU A 162 -5.16 -3.71 -20.47
N LEU A 163 -4.39 -4.71 -20.05
CA LEU A 163 -3.16 -5.14 -20.69
C LEU A 163 -3.33 -6.53 -21.32
N MET A 164 -2.47 -6.85 -22.28
CA MET A 164 -2.36 -8.18 -22.92
C MET A 164 -0.97 -8.73 -22.68
N ALA A 165 -0.89 -9.99 -22.26
CA ALA A 165 0.36 -10.75 -22.23
C ALA A 165 0.52 -11.53 -23.54
N LEU A 166 1.62 -11.32 -24.23
CA LEU A 166 1.90 -11.87 -25.54
C LEU A 166 3.24 -12.62 -25.51
N ARG A 167 3.34 -13.72 -26.24
CA ARG A 167 4.59 -14.48 -26.43
C ARG A 167 4.86 -14.68 -27.92
N GLY A 168 6.14 -14.62 -28.31
CA GLY A 168 6.60 -14.85 -29.69
C GLY A 168 7.05 -13.58 -30.38
N VAL A 169 7.54 -13.74 -31.63
CA VAL A 169 8.05 -12.66 -32.48
C VAL A 169 6.96 -12.09 -33.39
N GLU A 170 7.19 -10.89 -33.92
CA GLU A 170 6.25 -9.95 -34.55
C GLU A 170 5.06 -10.53 -35.33
N ASP A 171 5.26 -11.53 -36.17
CA ASP A 171 4.17 -12.12 -37.01
C ASP A 171 3.49 -13.36 -36.38
N SER A 172 3.96 -13.82 -35.21
CA SER A 172 3.46 -15.02 -34.54
C SER A 172 3.21 -14.83 -33.06
N LYS A 173 2.80 -13.62 -32.65
CA LYS A 173 2.46 -13.35 -31.24
C LYS A 173 1.20 -14.12 -30.82
N ILE A 174 1.34 -14.92 -29.78
CA ILE A 174 0.24 -15.67 -29.16
C ILE A 174 -0.21 -14.90 -27.92
N LEU A 175 -1.50 -14.65 -27.82
CA LEU A 175 -2.11 -14.09 -26.61
C LEU A 175 -2.12 -15.15 -25.50
N LEU A 176 -1.37 -14.89 -24.43
CA LEU A 176 -1.34 -15.76 -23.25
C LEU A 176 -2.50 -15.47 -22.31
N GLY A 177 -2.88 -14.19 -22.20
CA GLY A 177 -3.95 -13.75 -21.32
C GLY A 177 -4.11 -12.24 -21.30
N LYS A 178 -5.14 -11.80 -20.58
CA LYS A 178 -5.43 -10.39 -20.33
C LYS A 178 -5.25 -10.10 -18.86
N ILE A 179 -4.85 -8.87 -18.55
CA ILE A 179 -4.62 -8.38 -17.20
C ILE A 179 -5.51 -7.16 -16.99
N TYR A 180 -6.28 -7.19 -15.92
CA TYR A 180 -7.32 -6.22 -15.64
C TYR A 180 -6.96 -5.33 -14.45
N GLU A 181 -7.80 -4.33 -14.21
CA GLU A 181 -7.70 -3.42 -13.09
C GLU A 181 -7.61 -4.18 -11.74
N GLY A 182 -6.65 -3.78 -10.90
CA GLY A 182 -6.33 -4.42 -9.63
C GLY A 182 -5.35 -5.59 -9.71
N GLU A 183 -4.99 -6.06 -10.91
CA GLU A 183 -4.08 -7.19 -11.09
C GLU A 183 -2.61 -6.75 -11.21
N PHE A 184 -1.72 -7.64 -10.76
CA PHE A 184 -0.28 -7.47 -10.91
C PHE A 184 0.20 -7.92 -12.28
N VAL A 185 1.27 -7.30 -12.76
CA VAL A 185 1.99 -7.70 -13.97
C VAL A 185 3.50 -7.51 -13.81
N GLY A 186 4.27 -8.48 -14.32
CA GLY A 186 5.72 -8.46 -14.29
C GLY A 186 6.36 -8.96 -12.98
N GLU A 187 5.57 -9.42 -12.01
CA GLU A 187 6.01 -10.01 -10.74
C GLU A 187 6.73 -11.35 -10.94
N MET A 188 6.37 -12.12 -11.99
CA MET A 188 6.94 -13.44 -12.28
C MET A 188 8.45 -13.40 -12.48
N ALA A 189 8.97 -12.34 -13.11
CA ALA A 189 10.40 -12.15 -13.30
C ALA A 189 11.13 -12.08 -11.97
N HIS A 190 10.58 -11.37 -10.98
CA HIS A 190 11.13 -11.26 -9.65
C HIS A 190 11.01 -12.56 -8.85
N LEU A 191 9.82 -13.17 -8.85
CA LEU A 191 9.54 -14.39 -8.10
C LEU A 191 10.40 -15.58 -8.56
N ASN A 192 10.70 -15.65 -9.86
CA ASN A 192 11.50 -16.74 -10.44
C ASN A 192 12.99 -16.39 -10.57
N GLY A 193 13.39 -15.13 -10.42
CA GLY A 193 14.76 -14.68 -10.68
C GLY A 193 15.15 -14.77 -12.16
N GLU A 194 14.20 -14.52 -13.07
CA GLU A 194 14.34 -14.69 -14.52
C GLU A 194 14.00 -13.38 -15.23
N PRO A 195 14.39 -13.20 -16.50
CA PRO A 195 13.92 -12.11 -17.35
C PRO A 195 12.38 -12.15 -17.52
N ARG A 196 11.82 -11.09 -18.12
CA ARG A 196 10.39 -11.02 -18.46
C ARG A 196 9.95 -12.24 -19.27
N SER A 197 8.94 -12.95 -18.79
CA SER A 197 8.45 -14.20 -19.39
C SER A 197 7.51 -14.00 -20.59
N ALA A 198 7.08 -12.76 -20.83
CA ALA A 198 6.17 -12.38 -21.89
C ALA A 198 6.32 -10.88 -22.21
N THR A 199 5.89 -10.49 -23.40
CA THR A 199 5.70 -9.08 -23.78
C THR A 199 4.36 -8.61 -23.27
N ILE A 200 4.33 -7.46 -22.59
CA ILE A 200 3.08 -6.84 -22.10
C ILE A 200 2.78 -5.60 -22.94
N GLN A 201 1.57 -5.56 -23.49
CA GLN A 201 1.08 -4.48 -24.36
C GLN A 201 -0.26 -3.96 -23.86
N ALA A 202 -0.47 -2.66 -23.95
CA ALA A 202 -1.73 -2.02 -23.57
C ALA A 202 -2.85 -2.33 -24.58
N ALA A 203 -3.95 -2.92 -24.13
CA ALA A 203 -5.15 -3.16 -24.92
C ALA A 203 -6.04 -1.91 -25.01
N THR A 204 -5.98 -1.06 -23.99
CA THR A 204 -6.63 0.24 -23.88
C THR A 204 -5.62 1.26 -23.40
N ASP A 205 -5.99 2.52 -23.25
CA ASP A 205 -5.20 3.48 -22.48
C ASP A 205 -5.15 3.01 -21.02
N CYS A 206 -3.94 2.97 -20.43
CA CYS A 206 -3.70 2.40 -19.11
C CYS A 206 -2.99 3.38 -18.17
N GLU A 207 -3.36 3.31 -16.91
CA GLU A 207 -2.66 3.93 -15.78
C GLU A 207 -2.15 2.81 -14.87
N LEU A 208 -0.84 2.76 -14.62
CA LEU A 208 -0.18 1.71 -13.86
C LEU A 208 0.55 2.32 -12.66
N ILE A 209 0.62 1.57 -11.57
CA ILE A 209 1.50 1.86 -10.43
C ILE A 209 2.76 1.01 -10.59
N GLU A 210 3.92 1.64 -10.78
CA GLU A 210 5.21 0.98 -10.83
C GLU A 210 5.72 0.70 -9.41
N ILE A 211 6.10 -0.55 -9.14
CA ILE A 211 6.56 -1.02 -7.85
C ILE A 211 7.97 -1.61 -8.01
N PRO A 212 9.03 -0.95 -7.51
CA PRO A 212 10.36 -1.52 -7.48
C PRO A 212 10.40 -2.86 -6.75
N PHE A 213 11.24 -3.80 -7.19
CA PHE A 213 11.32 -5.13 -6.56
C PHE A 213 11.72 -5.09 -5.08
N GLY A 214 12.56 -4.12 -4.66
CA GLY A 214 12.84 -3.92 -3.25
C GLY A 214 11.59 -3.61 -2.41
N THR A 215 10.68 -2.81 -2.95
CA THR A 215 9.38 -2.51 -2.34
C THR A 215 8.46 -3.74 -2.36
N LEU A 216 8.43 -4.47 -3.46
CA LEU A 216 7.63 -5.69 -3.59
C LEU A 216 8.06 -6.75 -2.56
N ASP A 217 9.37 -6.92 -2.34
CA ASP A 217 9.92 -7.80 -1.31
C ASP A 217 9.46 -7.41 0.10
N LEU A 218 9.46 -6.12 0.42
CA LEU A 218 8.99 -5.64 1.72
C LEU A 218 7.50 -5.93 1.93
N VAL A 219 6.67 -5.77 0.89
CA VAL A 219 5.23 -6.02 0.97
C VAL A 219 4.91 -7.51 1.03
N LEU A 220 5.51 -8.33 0.16
CA LEU A 220 5.21 -9.75 0.05
C LEU A 220 5.88 -10.59 1.14
N PHE A 221 7.06 -10.19 1.60
CA PHE A 221 7.93 -11.02 2.43
C PHE A 221 8.20 -10.45 3.84
N SER A 222 7.53 -9.36 4.24
CA SER A 222 7.49 -8.91 5.64
C SER A 222 6.80 -9.91 6.60
N LYS A 223 6.32 -11.04 6.06
CA LYS A 223 5.67 -12.16 6.76
C LYS A 223 6.63 -13.34 6.96
N PRO A 224 6.23 -14.38 7.74
CA PRO A 224 7.11 -15.51 8.05
C PRO A 224 7.77 -16.12 6.80
N ALA A 225 8.99 -16.60 6.91
CA ALA A 225 9.81 -17.13 5.81
C ALA A 225 9.10 -18.18 4.91
N TRP A 226 8.12 -18.91 5.45
CA TRP A 226 7.33 -19.87 4.68
C TRP A 226 6.40 -19.22 3.64
N SER A 227 5.97 -17.96 3.83
CA SER A 227 5.10 -17.26 2.86
C SER A 227 5.84 -17.01 1.55
N LYS A 228 7.12 -16.65 1.62
CA LYS A 228 7.99 -16.53 0.45
C LYS A 228 8.11 -17.87 -0.29
N ALA A 229 8.38 -18.94 0.44
CA ALA A 229 8.48 -20.28 -0.12
C ALA A 229 7.19 -20.73 -0.81
N LEU A 230 6.02 -20.42 -0.22
CA LEU A 230 4.72 -20.72 -0.81
C LEU A 230 4.51 -19.98 -2.13
N VAL A 231 4.68 -18.64 -2.14
CA VAL A 231 4.49 -17.81 -3.34
C VAL A 231 5.44 -18.26 -4.46
N MET A 232 6.71 -18.47 -4.16
CA MET A 232 7.70 -18.96 -5.15
C MET A 232 7.36 -20.37 -5.67
N THR A 233 6.80 -21.24 -4.83
CA THR A 233 6.38 -22.58 -5.25
C THR A 233 5.19 -22.53 -6.19
N LEU A 234 4.19 -21.70 -5.87
CA LEU A 234 3.01 -21.49 -6.73
C LEU A 234 3.42 -20.86 -8.07
N SER A 235 4.26 -19.83 -8.07
CA SER A 235 4.78 -19.20 -9.28
C SER A 235 5.48 -20.20 -10.21
N LYS A 236 6.31 -21.10 -9.67
CA LYS A 236 6.98 -22.15 -10.47
C LYS A 236 6.04 -23.20 -11.07
N ARG A 237 4.87 -23.43 -10.45
CA ARG A 237 3.87 -24.39 -10.96
C ARG A 237 2.94 -23.81 -12.04
N LEU A 238 2.92 -22.49 -12.17
CA LEU A 238 2.11 -21.78 -13.18
C LEU A 238 2.85 -21.53 -14.51
N LYS A 239 4.08 -22.05 -14.64
CA LYS A 239 4.86 -22.10 -15.88
C LYS A 239 4.48 -23.31 -16.72
#